data_265d6abbf81a0977c29916b9209be6bf
#
_entry.id   265d6abbf81a0977c29916b9209be6bf
#
_cell.length_a   1.000
_cell.length_b   1.000
_cell.length_c   1.000
_cell.angle_alpha   90.00
_cell.angle_beta   90.00
_cell.angle_gamma   90.00
#
_symmetry.space_group_name_H-M   'P 1'
#
loop_
_entity.id
_entity.type
_entity.pdbx_description
1 polymer ?
#
loop_
_entity_poly.entity_id
_entity_poly.type
_entity_poly.pdbx_seq_one_letter_code
_entity_poly.pdbx_strand_id
1 'polypeptide(L)'
;VASPETQVDEQIVRRFGYKQELNRALSAFASFAIAFSVISITTGIFTNYGIGVGIGGPVGIWSWVMVGIGQIFVGLVIAELAGRVPLAGAGYQWSSRLVNIQFGWFIAFSCGLIFIIFVTPVMNLAMANIIVTLLGVEANPIVIGFIATALIAIEVLINIFGVRLLAAINNVAVITEIVGTVGIALIVLVVVLGKPVNPPEFLFMGAGPNGEFV
;
A
#
# COMPACT_ATOMS: atom_id res chain seq x y z
N VAL A 1 -9.15 10.60 35.39
CA VAL A 1 -10.52 10.69 34.86
C VAL A 1 -10.40 10.51 33.38
N ALA A 2 -11.07 9.48 32.83
CA ALA A 2 -11.05 9.20 31.39
C ALA A 2 -11.67 10.38 30.62
N SER A 3 -11.07 10.74 29.48
CA SER A 3 -11.61 11.81 28.64
C SER A 3 -13.02 11.43 28.13
N PRO A 4 -13.88 12.40 27.79
CA PRO A 4 -15.20 12.11 27.24
C PRO A 4 -15.14 11.20 26.00
N GLU A 5 -14.11 11.34 25.15
CA GLU A 5 -13.87 10.50 23.98
C GLU A 5 -13.59 9.05 24.37
N THR A 6 -12.81 8.80 25.42
CA THR A 6 -12.52 7.46 25.92
C THR A 6 -13.78 6.76 26.41
N GLN A 7 -14.71 7.49 27.03
CA GLN A 7 -15.97 6.92 27.51
C GLN A 7 -16.90 6.51 26.35
N VAL A 8 -16.95 7.32 25.29
CA VAL A 8 -17.73 7.00 24.08
C VAL A 8 -17.16 5.75 23.40
N ASP A 9 -15.86 5.65 23.28
CA ASP A 9 -15.20 4.48 22.71
C ASP A 9 -15.46 3.20 23.49
N GLU A 10 -15.38 3.27 24.84
CA GLU A 10 -15.73 2.13 25.69
C GLU A 10 -17.17 1.67 25.48
N GLN A 11 -18.11 2.60 25.36
CA GLN A 11 -19.52 2.26 25.12
C GLN A 11 -19.71 1.57 23.76
N ILE A 12 -19.03 2.05 22.71
CA ILE A 12 -19.10 1.46 21.38
C ILE A 12 -18.55 0.03 21.41
N VAL A 13 -17.35 -0.16 21.99
CA VAL A 13 -16.69 -1.47 22.04
C VAL A 13 -17.48 -2.48 22.88
N ARG A 14 -18.08 -2.02 23.99
CA ARG A 14 -18.97 -2.84 24.86
C ARG A 14 -20.21 -3.36 24.13
N ARG A 15 -20.78 -2.61 23.17
CA ARG A 15 -21.92 -3.10 22.35
C ARG A 15 -21.57 -4.37 21.57
N PHE A 16 -20.30 -4.56 21.26
CA PHE A 16 -19.80 -5.74 20.57
C PHE A 16 -19.29 -6.86 21.50
N GLY A 17 -19.46 -6.71 22.82
CA GLY A 17 -19.05 -7.69 23.83
C GLY A 17 -17.56 -7.64 24.20
N TYR A 18 -16.84 -6.58 23.83
CA TYR A 18 -15.41 -6.42 24.12
C TYR A 18 -15.18 -5.34 25.18
N LYS A 19 -14.03 -5.44 25.87
CA LYS A 19 -13.50 -4.37 26.72
C LYS A 19 -12.49 -3.56 25.93
N GLN A 20 -12.41 -2.26 26.25
CA GLN A 20 -11.39 -1.38 25.66
C GLN A 20 -10.04 -1.68 26.34
N GLU A 21 -9.18 -2.43 25.65
CA GLU A 21 -7.83 -2.77 26.14
C GLU A 21 -6.73 -2.06 25.33
N LEU A 22 -7.05 -1.64 24.10
CA LEU A 22 -6.11 -0.99 23.21
C LEU A 22 -6.03 0.51 23.49
N ASN A 23 -4.83 1.01 23.67
CA ASN A 23 -4.58 2.46 23.80
C ASN A 23 -4.51 3.10 22.40
N ARG A 24 -5.11 4.28 22.24
CA ARG A 24 -4.93 5.11 21.06
C ARG A 24 -3.53 5.73 21.06
N ALA A 25 -2.56 5.02 20.50
CA ALA A 25 -1.17 5.45 20.44
C ALA A 25 -0.83 6.21 19.15
N LEU A 26 -1.68 6.12 18.12
CA LEU A 26 -1.44 6.69 16.81
C LEU A 26 -2.29 7.95 16.58
N SER A 27 -1.66 8.99 16.01
CA SER A 27 -2.39 10.15 15.50
C SER A 27 -3.13 9.80 14.19
N ALA A 28 -4.08 10.66 13.78
CA ALA A 28 -4.78 10.49 12.50
C ALA A 28 -3.80 10.43 11.32
N PHE A 29 -2.76 11.29 11.33
CA PHE A 29 -1.72 11.27 10.29
C PHE A 29 -0.90 9.97 10.33
N ALA A 30 -0.52 9.47 11.51
CA ALA A 30 0.22 8.22 11.62
C ALA A 30 -0.60 7.02 11.13
N SER A 31 -1.91 6.99 11.41
CA SER A 31 -2.82 5.96 10.90
C SER A 31 -2.96 6.03 9.38
N PHE A 32 -3.11 7.25 8.82
CA PHE A 32 -3.08 7.48 7.38
C PHE A 32 -1.76 7.03 6.76
N ALA A 33 -0.63 7.41 7.36
CA ALA A 33 0.70 7.09 6.87
C ALA A 33 0.95 5.57 6.83
N ILE A 34 0.51 4.82 7.85
CA ILE A 34 0.60 3.35 7.86
C ILE A 34 -0.24 2.75 6.74
N ALA A 35 -1.47 3.21 6.55
CA ALA A 35 -2.32 2.71 5.46
C ALA A 35 -1.76 3.07 4.08
N PHE A 36 -1.23 4.28 3.92
CA PHE A 36 -0.63 4.77 2.67
C PHE A 36 0.64 4.00 2.31
N SER A 37 1.51 3.70 3.27
CA SER A 37 2.78 3.00 3.04
C SER A 37 2.59 1.56 2.52
N VAL A 38 1.47 0.91 2.87
CA VAL A 38 1.16 -0.44 2.36
C VAL A 38 0.99 -0.43 0.83
N ILE A 39 0.49 0.69 0.28
CA ILE A 39 0.22 0.81 -1.16
C ILE A 39 1.48 1.22 -1.93
N SER A 40 2.33 2.07 -1.36
CA SER A 40 3.51 2.69 -1.97
C SER A 40 3.32 3.08 -3.45
N ILE A 41 2.96 4.34 -3.67
CA ILE A 41 2.67 4.87 -5.02
C ILE A 41 3.86 4.68 -5.95
N THR A 42 5.07 5.02 -5.48
CA THR A 42 6.30 4.91 -6.27
C THR A 42 6.58 3.48 -6.69
N THR A 43 6.52 2.53 -5.76
CA THR A 43 6.74 1.11 -6.06
C THR A 43 5.69 0.60 -7.05
N GLY A 44 4.42 0.94 -6.84
CA GLY A 44 3.32 0.52 -7.72
C GLY A 44 3.49 1.05 -9.15
N ILE A 45 3.80 2.34 -9.31
CA ILE A 45 3.96 2.95 -10.63
C ILE A 45 5.22 2.42 -11.34
N PHE A 46 6.39 2.48 -10.70
CA PHE A 46 7.64 2.11 -11.36
C PHE A 46 7.72 0.63 -11.72
N THR A 47 7.10 -0.26 -10.96
CA THR A 47 7.11 -1.70 -11.27
C THR A 47 6.06 -2.10 -12.29
N ASN A 48 4.87 -1.49 -12.28
CA ASN A 48 3.74 -1.96 -13.08
C ASN A 48 3.47 -1.13 -14.32
N TYR A 49 3.89 0.15 -14.36
CA TYR A 49 3.60 1.02 -15.50
C TYR A 49 4.20 0.51 -16.81
N GLY A 50 5.46 0.08 -16.78
CA GLY A 50 6.14 -0.49 -17.96
C GLY A 50 5.46 -1.75 -18.48
N ILE A 51 4.98 -2.61 -17.58
CA ILE A 51 4.22 -3.83 -17.94
C ILE A 51 2.88 -3.43 -18.59
N GLY A 52 2.16 -2.48 -18.00
CA GLY A 52 0.88 -2.02 -18.51
C GLY A 52 1.00 -1.44 -19.93
N VAL A 53 2.00 -0.58 -20.16
CA VAL A 53 2.27 -0.01 -21.49
C VAL A 53 2.74 -1.07 -22.48
N GLY A 54 3.56 -2.03 -22.04
CA GLY A 54 4.05 -3.12 -22.90
C GLY A 54 2.94 -4.06 -23.39
N ILE A 55 1.90 -4.28 -22.58
CA ILE A 55 0.78 -5.15 -22.92
C ILE A 55 -0.32 -4.37 -23.68
N GLY A 56 -0.71 -3.23 -23.15
CA GLY A 56 -1.89 -2.48 -23.63
C GLY A 56 -1.55 -1.27 -24.50
N GLY A 57 -0.31 -0.87 -24.58
CA GLY A 57 0.09 0.40 -25.19
C GLY A 57 -0.21 1.62 -24.30
N PRO A 58 -0.01 2.84 -24.81
CA PRO A 58 -0.24 4.07 -24.08
C PRO A 58 -1.67 4.23 -23.56
N VAL A 59 -2.68 3.71 -24.26
CA VAL A 59 -4.09 3.73 -23.84
C VAL A 59 -4.31 3.04 -22.50
N GLY A 60 -3.41 2.13 -22.10
CA GLY A 60 -3.45 1.45 -20.82
C GLY A 60 -3.45 2.39 -19.60
N ILE A 61 -3.01 3.64 -19.75
CA ILE A 61 -3.05 4.65 -18.67
C ILE A 61 -4.48 4.88 -18.16
N TRP A 62 -5.49 4.80 -19.02
CA TRP A 62 -6.87 5.03 -18.63
C TRP A 62 -7.42 3.94 -17.71
N SER A 63 -6.84 2.72 -17.76
CA SER A 63 -7.21 1.66 -16.80
C SER A 63 -6.86 2.06 -15.37
N TRP A 64 -5.77 2.81 -15.15
CA TRP A 64 -5.39 3.34 -13.83
C TRP A 64 -6.41 4.34 -13.31
N VAL A 65 -6.91 5.23 -14.19
CA VAL A 65 -7.95 6.20 -13.84
C VAL A 65 -9.24 5.47 -13.47
N MET A 66 -9.68 4.51 -14.28
CA MET A 66 -10.92 3.75 -14.04
C MET A 66 -10.82 2.92 -12.75
N VAL A 67 -9.74 2.19 -12.55
CA VAL A 67 -9.50 1.41 -11.34
C VAL A 67 -9.38 2.33 -10.13
N GLY A 68 -8.71 3.48 -10.26
CA GLY A 68 -8.61 4.48 -9.19
C GLY A 68 -9.97 4.99 -8.72
N ILE A 69 -10.86 5.31 -9.64
CA ILE A 69 -12.26 5.68 -9.32
C ILE A 69 -12.97 4.53 -8.60
N GLY A 70 -12.85 3.29 -9.10
CA GLY A 70 -13.41 2.11 -8.45
C GLY A 70 -12.89 1.91 -7.03
N GLN A 71 -11.59 2.10 -6.81
CA GLN A 71 -10.98 1.99 -5.48
C GLN A 71 -11.47 3.06 -4.50
N ILE A 72 -11.81 4.27 -4.97
CA ILE A 72 -12.45 5.29 -4.12
C ILE A 72 -13.78 4.78 -3.56
N PHE A 73 -14.63 4.17 -4.39
CA PHE A 73 -15.90 3.61 -3.92
C PHE A 73 -15.70 2.46 -2.92
N VAL A 74 -14.74 1.57 -3.16
CA VAL A 74 -14.37 0.53 -2.19
C VAL A 74 -13.87 1.14 -0.88
N GLY A 75 -13.03 2.17 -0.97
CA GLY A 75 -12.53 2.91 0.20
C GLY A 75 -13.65 3.54 1.02
N LEU A 76 -14.68 4.12 0.39
CA LEU A 76 -15.83 4.69 1.08
C LEU A 76 -16.64 3.62 1.84
N VAL A 77 -16.84 2.44 1.24
CA VAL A 77 -17.51 1.31 1.91
C VAL A 77 -16.70 0.84 3.11
N ILE A 78 -15.37 0.69 2.95
CA ILE A 78 -14.49 0.28 4.06
C ILE A 78 -14.50 1.34 5.17
N ALA A 79 -14.48 2.63 4.84
CA ALA A 79 -14.55 3.71 5.82
C ALA A 79 -15.87 3.67 6.62
N GLU A 80 -16.99 3.40 5.96
CA GLU A 80 -18.28 3.24 6.63
C GLU A 80 -18.29 2.02 7.56
N LEU A 81 -17.76 0.89 7.11
CA LEU A 81 -17.64 -0.32 7.93
C LEU A 81 -16.73 -0.09 9.15
N ALA A 82 -15.60 0.59 8.96
CA ALA A 82 -14.71 0.94 10.06
C ALA A 82 -15.36 1.88 11.07
N GLY A 83 -16.18 2.83 10.62
CA GLY A 83 -16.94 3.70 11.49
C GLY A 83 -18.06 2.99 12.27
N ARG A 84 -18.72 2.00 11.65
CA ARG A 84 -19.80 1.22 12.29
C ARG A 84 -19.30 0.11 13.20
N VAL A 85 -18.17 -0.52 12.86
CA VAL A 85 -17.58 -1.65 13.59
C VAL A 85 -16.09 -1.37 13.83
N PRO A 86 -15.74 -0.46 14.76
CA PRO A 86 -14.36 -0.03 15.02
C PRO A 86 -13.62 -1.05 15.90
N LEU A 87 -13.56 -2.30 15.47
CA LEU A 87 -12.90 -3.38 16.18
C LEU A 87 -11.59 -3.77 15.50
N ALA A 88 -10.60 -4.16 16.31
CA ALA A 88 -9.38 -4.77 15.80
C ALA A 88 -9.70 -6.06 15.03
N GLY A 89 -8.98 -6.32 13.93
CA GLY A 89 -9.26 -7.45 13.06
C GLY A 89 -10.11 -7.14 11.84
N ALA A 90 -10.47 -5.86 11.64
CA ALA A 90 -11.08 -5.29 10.43
C ALA A 90 -11.88 -6.28 9.54
N GLY A 91 -11.28 -6.81 8.49
CA GLY A 91 -11.94 -7.71 7.55
C GLY A 91 -12.58 -8.95 8.19
N TYR A 92 -11.94 -9.54 9.22
CA TYR A 92 -12.55 -10.63 10.00
C TYR A 92 -13.83 -10.16 10.72
N GLN A 93 -13.71 -9.06 11.46
CA GLN A 93 -14.82 -8.55 12.27
C GLN A 93 -16.03 -8.15 11.42
N TRP A 94 -15.78 -7.54 10.27
CA TRP A 94 -16.84 -7.14 9.35
C TRP A 94 -17.48 -8.34 8.67
N SER A 95 -16.67 -9.23 8.09
CA SER A 95 -17.16 -10.40 7.34
C SER A 95 -17.90 -11.39 8.23
N SER A 96 -17.41 -11.62 9.46
CA SER A 96 -18.04 -12.54 10.41
C SER A 96 -19.42 -12.06 10.88
N ARG A 97 -19.63 -10.73 10.92
CA ARG A 97 -20.91 -10.15 11.33
C ARG A 97 -21.89 -9.94 10.18
N LEU A 98 -21.37 -9.65 8.99
CA LEU A 98 -22.21 -9.41 7.81
C LEU A 98 -22.68 -10.71 7.14
N VAL A 99 -21.87 -11.75 7.23
CA VAL A 99 -22.14 -13.06 6.59
C VAL A 99 -22.23 -14.17 7.63
N ASN A 100 -21.09 -14.69 8.09
CA ASN A 100 -20.97 -15.68 9.15
C ASN A 100 -19.52 -15.84 9.61
N ILE A 101 -19.31 -16.57 10.71
CA ILE A 101 -17.98 -16.78 11.33
C ILE A 101 -17.03 -17.52 10.39
N GLN A 102 -17.51 -18.51 9.65
CA GLN A 102 -16.67 -19.28 8.72
C GLN A 102 -16.13 -18.43 7.60
N PHE A 103 -16.98 -17.56 7.03
CA PHE A 103 -16.57 -16.61 5.99
C PHE A 103 -15.58 -15.56 6.55
N GLY A 104 -15.83 -15.06 7.75
CA GLY A 104 -14.90 -14.16 8.44
C GLY A 104 -13.53 -14.80 8.63
N TRP A 105 -13.49 -16.05 9.08
CA TRP A 105 -12.24 -16.82 9.23
C TRP A 105 -11.53 -16.99 7.87
N PHE A 106 -12.26 -17.37 6.83
CA PHE A 106 -11.70 -17.53 5.49
C PHE A 106 -11.06 -16.23 4.96
N ILE A 107 -11.74 -15.10 5.13
CA ILE A 107 -11.19 -13.77 4.73
C ILE A 107 -9.92 -13.44 5.52
N ALA A 108 -9.94 -13.60 6.85
CA ALA A 108 -8.78 -13.32 7.69
C ALA A 108 -7.58 -14.20 7.34
N PHE A 109 -7.82 -15.50 7.18
CA PHE A 109 -6.78 -16.46 6.82
C PHE A 109 -6.22 -16.18 5.44
N SER A 110 -7.06 -15.99 4.43
CA SER A 110 -6.64 -15.73 3.04
C SER A 110 -5.85 -14.42 2.93
N CYS A 111 -6.35 -13.34 3.51
CA CYS A 111 -5.64 -12.05 3.51
C CYS A 111 -4.31 -12.15 4.26
N GLY A 112 -4.29 -12.73 5.45
CA GLY A 112 -3.07 -12.90 6.25
C GLY A 112 -2.04 -13.77 5.54
N LEU A 113 -2.46 -14.90 4.97
CA LEU A 113 -1.58 -15.80 4.23
C LEU A 113 -0.99 -15.14 2.98
N ILE A 114 -1.81 -14.42 2.19
CA ILE A 114 -1.37 -13.70 1.00
C ILE A 114 -0.31 -12.66 1.38
N PHE A 115 -0.55 -11.86 2.42
CA PHE A 115 0.42 -10.86 2.86
C PHE A 115 1.73 -11.48 3.34
N ILE A 116 1.68 -12.50 4.17
CA ILE A 116 2.90 -13.11 4.76
C ILE A 116 3.70 -13.85 3.70
N ILE A 117 3.05 -14.66 2.86
CA ILE A 117 3.75 -15.58 1.94
C ILE A 117 4.14 -14.89 0.64
N PHE A 118 3.35 -13.95 0.15
CA PHE A 118 3.57 -13.37 -1.18
C PHE A 118 4.02 -11.91 -1.12
N VAL A 119 3.31 -11.04 -0.41
CA VAL A 119 3.59 -9.59 -0.47
C VAL A 119 4.91 -9.26 0.20
N THR A 120 5.12 -9.71 1.43
CA THR A 120 6.34 -9.38 2.19
C THR A 120 7.62 -9.86 1.50
N PRO A 121 7.74 -11.15 1.07
CA PRO A 121 8.95 -11.59 0.38
C PRO A 121 9.20 -10.88 -0.97
N VAL A 122 8.14 -10.63 -1.76
CA VAL A 122 8.27 -9.95 -3.06
C VAL A 122 8.80 -8.53 -2.89
N MET A 123 8.28 -7.77 -1.91
CA MET A 123 8.74 -6.41 -1.64
C MET A 123 10.21 -6.39 -1.17
N ASN A 124 10.60 -7.33 -0.31
CA ASN A 124 11.98 -7.43 0.16
C ASN A 124 12.95 -7.90 -0.93
N LEU A 125 12.53 -8.77 -1.84
CA LEU A 125 13.32 -9.12 -3.02
C LEU A 125 13.50 -7.93 -3.97
N ALA A 126 12.46 -7.14 -4.19
CA ALA A 126 12.55 -5.91 -5.00
C ALA A 126 13.54 -4.91 -4.37
N MET A 127 13.45 -4.69 -3.06
CA MET A 127 14.37 -3.82 -2.33
C MET A 127 15.81 -4.35 -2.37
N ALA A 128 16.02 -5.65 -2.22
CA ALA A 128 17.34 -6.28 -2.30
C ALA A 128 17.99 -6.06 -3.67
N ASN A 129 17.24 -6.15 -4.77
CA ASN A 129 17.72 -5.84 -6.11
C ASN A 129 18.16 -4.37 -6.25
N ILE A 130 17.41 -3.44 -5.68
CA ILE A 130 17.77 -2.01 -5.67
C ILE A 130 19.08 -1.82 -4.89
N ILE A 131 19.22 -2.42 -3.72
CA ILE A 131 20.43 -2.32 -2.88
C ILE A 131 21.64 -2.87 -3.62
N VAL A 132 21.55 -4.05 -4.23
CA VAL A 132 22.64 -4.67 -5.00
C VAL A 132 23.07 -3.74 -6.14
N THR A 133 22.11 -3.15 -6.85
CA THR A 133 22.39 -2.21 -7.95
C THR A 133 23.06 -0.94 -7.45
N LEU A 134 22.61 -0.35 -6.35
CA LEU A 134 23.19 0.85 -5.76
C LEU A 134 24.61 0.64 -5.23
N LEU A 135 24.89 -0.55 -4.70
CA LEU A 135 26.21 -0.91 -4.19
C LEU A 135 27.18 -1.36 -5.29
N GLY A 136 26.71 -1.52 -6.53
CA GLY A 136 27.52 -2.01 -7.65
C GLY A 136 27.99 -3.45 -7.46
N VAL A 137 27.29 -4.23 -6.65
CA VAL A 137 27.58 -5.65 -6.40
C VAL A 137 26.96 -6.49 -7.52
N GLU A 138 27.64 -7.56 -7.94
CA GLU A 138 27.10 -8.47 -8.93
C GLU A 138 25.78 -9.11 -8.46
N ALA A 139 24.74 -9.02 -9.30
CA ALA A 139 23.41 -9.53 -8.99
C ALA A 139 23.38 -11.07 -9.02
N ASN A 140 23.71 -11.68 -7.90
CA ASN A 140 23.65 -13.13 -7.69
C ASN A 140 22.38 -13.46 -6.90
N PRO A 141 21.57 -14.47 -7.30
CA PRO A 141 20.36 -14.88 -6.58
C PRO A 141 20.59 -15.19 -5.09
N ILE A 142 21.74 -15.73 -4.73
CA ILE A 142 22.08 -16.04 -3.33
C ILE A 142 22.28 -14.75 -2.53
N VAL A 143 23.01 -13.77 -3.09
CA VAL A 143 23.24 -12.46 -2.46
C VAL A 143 21.93 -11.71 -2.29
N ILE A 144 21.08 -11.67 -3.32
CA ILE A 144 19.76 -11.04 -3.28
C ILE A 144 18.88 -11.73 -2.21
N GLY A 145 18.85 -13.06 -2.18
CA GLY A 145 18.09 -13.82 -1.18
C GLY A 145 18.57 -13.57 0.25
N PHE A 146 19.89 -13.47 0.46
CA PHE A 146 20.46 -13.15 1.76
C PHE A 146 20.08 -11.73 2.21
N ILE A 147 20.20 -10.72 1.33
CA ILE A 147 19.81 -9.34 1.64
C ILE A 147 18.31 -9.27 1.94
N ALA A 148 17.46 -9.90 1.13
CA ALA A 148 16.01 -9.92 1.36
C ALA A 148 15.65 -10.56 2.72
N THR A 149 16.32 -11.66 3.09
CA THR A 149 16.11 -12.31 4.39
C THR A 149 16.58 -11.41 5.54
N ALA A 150 17.70 -10.73 5.38
CA ALA A 150 18.20 -9.78 6.38
C ALA A 150 17.24 -8.60 6.56
N LEU A 151 16.66 -8.07 5.48
CA LEU A 151 15.64 -7.02 5.54
C LEU A 151 14.41 -7.48 6.32
N ILE A 152 13.88 -8.67 6.04
CA ILE A 152 12.75 -9.24 6.79
C ILE A 152 13.10 -9.38 8.27
N ALA A 153 14.30 -9.83 8.60
CA ALA A 153 14.74 -9.92 9.99
C ALA A 153 14.78 -8.55 10.69
N ILE A 154 15.27 -7.52 10.00
CA ILE A 154 15.28 -6.14 10.49
C ILE A 154 13.85 -5.63 10.70
N GLU A 155 12.95 -5.86 9.75
CA GLU A 155 11.53 -5.48 9.86
C GLU A 155 10.87 -6.13 11.08
N VAL A 156 11.11 -7.43 11.31
CA VAL A 156 10.61 -8.15 12.49
C VAL A 156 11.15 -7.53 13.77
N LEU A 157 12.46 -7.23 13.83
CA LEU A 157 13.06 -6.59 14.99
C LEU A 157 12.45 -5.21 15.27
N ILE A 158 12.26 -4.37 14.24
CA ILE A 158 11.62 -3.06 14.37
C ILE A 158 10.19 -3.22 14.92
N ASN A 159 9.43 -4.21 14.45
CA ASN A 159 8.09 -4.47 14.94
C ASN A 159 8.04 -4.90 16.42
N ILE A 160 9.06 -5.62 16.90
CA ILE A 160 9.16 -6.03 18.31
C ILE A 160 9.36 -4.80 19.23
N PHE A 161 10.10 -3.77 18.78
CA PHE A 161 10.35 -2.56 19.57
C PHE A 161 9.15 -1.60 19.70
N GLY A 162 8.08 -1.89 19.00
CA GLY A 162 6.78 -1.28 19.23
C GLY A 162 6.34 -0.25 18.19
N VAL A 163 5.05 -0.01 18.25
CA VAL A 163 4.28 0.80 17.30
C VAL A 163 4.78 2.24 17.14
N ARG A 164 5.37 2.83 18.18
CA ARG A 164 5.85 4.22 18.13
C ARG A 164 7.06 4.38 17.22
N LEU A 165 8.02 3.47 17.29
CA LEU A 165 9.19 3.49 16.40
C LEU A 165 8.76 3.27 14.95
N LEU A 166 7.93 2.26 14.73
CA LEU A 166 7.36 1.97 13.42
C LEU A 166 6.63 3.19 12.85
N ALA A 167 5.76 3.83 13.64
CA ALA A 167 5.02 5.02 13.21
C ALA A 167 5.96 6.20 12.88
N ALA A 168 7.02 6.41 13.64
CA ALA A 168 7.99 7.48 13.38
C ALA A 168 8.73 7.26 12.07
N ILE A 169 9.25 6.05 11.83
CA ILE A 169 9.92 5.68 10.58
C ILE A 169 8.95 5.84 9.41
N ASN A 170 7.75 5.33 9.55
CA ASN A 170 6.72 5.33 8.50
C ASN A 170 6.26 6.76 8.16
N ASN A 171 6.10 7.65 9.14
CA ASN A 171 5.76 9.05 8.89
C ASN A 171 6.81 9.75 8.02
N VAL A 172 8.09 9.54 8.32
CA VAL A 172 9.20 10.11 7.53
C VAL A 172 9.20 9.51 6.12
N ALA A 173 9.06 8.19 6.00
CA ALA A 173 9.03 7.50 4.71
C ALA A 173 7.89 8.02 3.82
N VAL A 174 6.67 8.13 4.36
CA VAL A 174 5.49 8.60 3.62
C VAL A 174 5.63 10.07 3.19
N ILE A 175 6.13 10.95 4.07
CA ILE A 175 6.40 12.34 3.69
C ILE A 175 7.41 12.39 2.54
N THR A 176 8.50 11.63 2.65
CA THR A 176 9.53 11.56 1.61
C THR A 176 8.97 11.01 0.30
N GLU A 177 8.12 9.99 0.36
CA GLU A 177 7.47 9.42 -0.82
C GLU A 177 6.54 10.41 -1.49
N ILE A 178 5.68 11.10 -0.74
CA ILE A 178 4.76 12.11 -1.29
C ILE A 178 5.54 13.25 -1.93
N VAL A 179 6.52 13.82 -1.21
CA VAL A 179 7.33 14.95 -1.72
C VAL A 179 8.14 14.52 -2.94
N GLY A 180 8.76 13.34 -2.90
CA GLY A 180 9.53 12.80 -4.02
C GLY A 180 8.65 12.54 -5.24
N THR A 181 7.52 11.88 -5.07
CA THR A 181 6.59 11.58 -6.17
C THR A 181 6.03 12.83 -6.81
N VAL A 182 5.55 13.78 -6.00
CA VAL A 182 5.03 15.07 -6.50
C VAL A 182 6.15 15.87 -7.16
N GLY A 183 7.34 15.90 -6.56
CA GLY A 183 8.50 16.58 -7.14
C GLY A 183 8.88 16.03 -8.51
N ILE A 184 9.01 14.71 -8.65
CA ILE A 184 9.29 14.05 -9.93
C ILE A 184 8.17 14.33 -10.93
N ALA A 185 6.91 14.22 -10.53
CA ALA A 185 5.76 14.48 -11.40
C ALA A 185 5.77 15.92 -11.93
N LEU A 186 6.07 16.90 -11.09
CA LEU A 186 6.19 18.31 -11.50
C LEU A 186 7.36 18.53 -12.46
N ILE A 187 8.52 17.94 -12.19
CA ILE A 187 9.69 18.04 -13.10
C ILE A 187 9.34 17.47 -14.46
N VAL A 188 8.76 16.26 -14.50
CA VAL A 188 8.35 15.61 -15.75
C VAL A 188 7.31 16.45 -16.48
N LEU A 189 6.32 16.99 -15.77
CA LEU A 189 5.31 17.87 -16.34
C LEU A 189 5.92 19.10 -17.00
N VAL A 190 6.84 19.80 -16.32
CA VAL A 190 7.53 20.98 -16.87
C VAL A 190 8.33 20.63 -18.12
N VAL A 191 9.05 19.49 -18.09
CA VAL A 191 9.85 19.04 -19.24
C VAL A 191 8.95 18.72 -20.44
N VAL A 192 7.84 17.99 -20.21
CA VAL A 192 6.91 17.59 -21.27
C VAL A 192 6.17 18.79 -21.84
N LEU A 193 5.75 19.77 -21.03
CA LEU A 193 5.13 20.99 -21.52
C LEU A 193 6.11 21.87 -22.32
N GLY A 194 7.40 21.85 -21.95
CA GLY A 194 8.44 22.58 -22.67
C GLY A 194 8.85 21.94 -24.00
N LYS A 195 8.84 20.61 -24.07
CA LYS A 195 9.20 19.83 -25.27
C LYS A 195 8.34 18.56 -25.33
N PRO A 196 7.10 18.65 -25.84
CA PRO A 196 6.26 17.47 -25.99
C PRO A 196 6.92 16.48 -26.96
N VAL A 197 7.12 15.26 -26.52
CA VAL A 197 7.73 14.17 -27.32
C VAL A 197 6.69 13.51 -28.21
N ASN A 198 5.47 13.37 -27.71
CA ASN A 198 4.37 12.73 -28.41
C ASN A 198 3.15 13.67 -28.46
N PRO A 199 2.32 13.58 -29.51
CA PRO A 199 1.07 14.32 -29.57
C PRO A 199 0.04 13.76 -28.56
N PRO A 200 -1.01 14.53 -28.19
CA PRO A 200 -2.02 14.07 -27.22
C PRO A 200 -2.73 12.79 -27.61
N GLU A 201 -2.88 12.52 -28.92
CA GLU A 201 -3.50 11.31 -29.46
C GLU A 201 -2.76 10.04 -29.04
N PHE A 202 -1.47 10.15 -28.71
CA PHE A 202 -0.66 9.05 -28.22
C PHE A 202 -1.27 8.35 -27.00
N LEU A 203 -1.97 9.08 -26.15
CA LEU A 203 -2.64 8.51 -24.95
C LEU A 203 -3.82 7.59 -25.29
N PHE A 204 -4.24 7.54 -26.53
CA PHE A 204 -5.34 6.70 -27.02
C PHE A 204 -4.87 5.60 -27.98
N MET A 205 -3.56 5.50 -28.21
CA MET A 205 -2.98 4.45 -29.04
C MET A 205 -2.85 3.15 -28.25
N GLY A 206 -3.27 2.04 -28.87
CA GLY A 206 -3.09 0.69 -28.33
C GLY A 206 -1.77 0.05 -28.73
N ALA A 207 -1.45 -1.11 -28.17
CA ALA A 207 -0.34 -1.93 -28.65
C ALA A 207 -0.79 -2.73 -29.87
N GLY A 208 -0.13 -2.54 -30.99
CA GLY A 208 -0.32 -3.35 -32.20
C GLY A 208 0.40 -4.71 -32.11
N PRO A 209 0.11 -5.63 -33.05
CA PRO A 209 0.61 -7.01 -33.02
C PRO A 209 2.15 -7.15 -33.06
N ASN A 210 2.84 -6.16 -33.62
CA ASN A 210 4.30 -6.16 -33.79
C ASN A 210 5.00 -5.23 -32.80
N GLY A 211 4.29 -4.75 -31.76
CA GLY A 211 4.82 -3.84 -30.75
C GLY A 211 4.82 -2.35 -31.15
N GLU A 212 4.27 -2.00 -32.32
CA GLU A 212 3.96 -0.63 -32.68
C GLU A 212 2.77 -0.10 -31.89
N PHE A 213 2.64 1.23 -31.76
CA PHE A 213 1.46 1.86 -31.18
C PHE A 213 0.52 2.32 -32.28
N VAL A 214 -0.72 1.86 -32.26
CA VAL A 214 -1.77 2.09 -33.26
C VAL A 214 -3.03 2.66 -32.63
#